data_021ecd8c962fce4c7a31d238a149de71
#
_entry.id   021ecd8c962fce4c7a31d238a149de71
#
_cell.length_a   1.000
_cell.length_b   1.000
_cell.length_c   1.000
_cell.angle_alpha   90.00
_cell.angle_beta   90.00
_cell.angle_gamma   90.00
#
_symmetry.space_group_name_H-M   'P 1'
#
loop_
_entity.id
_entity.type
_entity.pdbx_description
1 polymer ?
#
loop_
_entity_poly.entity_id
_entity_poly.type
_entity_poly.pdbx_seq_one_letter_code
_entity_poly.pdbx_strand_id
1 'polypeptide(L)'
;MDPAETIRFIDAISRDRNVDRDLLLRDLEQAMISAARRHFNSLDTEEFACRVDPATGQITLWQMHEDGSSEVIPLESLGRIPAQTAKQVMIQRFRDNERAGILDEFGKRVGEVVTGTAHRYEGGSLVVQIDRAEGFMPRSEQIPGEQFHQGDRVRCVIRDVREDGNRVKIVLSRGHPDFIRRLFEAEVPEVAEHVIELKAMAREAGFRTKVAVASIDSKVDAVGACVGVRGSRIRNIVDELGGEKIDIVRWNESSQILIGNALKPAEVEEVSLCFELGRATIIVRED
;
A
#
# COMPACT_ATOMS: atom_id res chain seq x y z
N MET A 1 -39.15 -11.28 0.10
CA MET A 1 -38.33 -10.11 -0.22
C MET A 1 -39.08 -9.32 -1.29
N ASP A 2 -39.36 -8.05 -1.07
CA ASP A 2 -40.07 -7.23 -2.06
C ASP A 2 -39.15 -6.98 -3.26
N PRO A 3 -39.53 -7.34 -4.50
CA PRO A 3 -38.73 -7.11 -5.68
C PRO A 3 -38.31 -5.65 -5.86
N ALA A 4 -39.18 -4.70 -5.53
CA ALA A 4 -38.90 -3.27 -5.63
C ALA A 4 -37.88 -2.80 -4.60
N GLU A 5 -37.86 -3.38 -3.39
CA GLU A 5 -36.84 -3.10 -2.40
C GLU A 5 -35.48 -3.65 -2.82
N THR A 6 -35.46 -4.83 -3.46
CA THR A 6 -34.23 -5.46 -3.95
C THR A 6 -33.52 -4.58 -4.98
N ILE A 7 -34.27 -4.07 -5.97
CA ILE A 7 -33.69 -3.16 -6.98
C ILE A 7 -33.20 -1.85 -6.36
N ARG A 8 -33.99 -1.22 -5.49
CA ARG A 8 -33.59 0.02 -4.81
C ARG A 8 -32.30 -0.17 -4.01
N PHE A 9 -32.16 -1.31 -3.35
CA PHE A 9 -30.98 -1.64 -2.58
C PHE A 9 -29.75 -1.82 -3.49
N ILE A 10 -29.88 -2.57 -4.60
CA ILE A 10 -28.82 -2.77 -5.60
C ILE A 10 -28.41 -1.44 -6.24
N ASP A 11 -29.38 -0.61 -6.63
CA ASP A 11 -29.12 0.68 -7.26
C ASP A 11 -28.44 1.67 -6.29
N ALA A 12 -28.83 1.67 -5.01
CA ALA A 12 -28.19 2.48 -3.98
C ALA A 12 -26.73 2.08 -3.82
N ILE A 13 -26.45 0.80 -3.70
CA ILE A 13 -25.10 0.29 -3.54
C ILE A 13 -24.25 0.55 -4.78
N SER A 14 -24.78 0.32 -5.98
CA SER A 14 -24.08 0.58 -7.25
C SER A 14 -23.63 2.05 -7.33
N ARG A 15 -24.49 3.01 -6.93
CA ARG A 15 -24.17 4.44 -6.90
C ARG A 15 -23.17 4.82 -5.80
N ASP A 16 -23.43 4.37 -4.57
CA ASP A 16 -22.61 4.77 -3.40
C ASP A 16 -21.18 4.22 -3.47
N ARG A 17 -21.01 3.07 -4.12
CA ARG A 17 -19.73 2.35 -4.13
C ARG A 17 -19.09 2.23 -5.50
N ASN A 18 -19.73 2.77 -6.54
CA ASN A 18 -19.26 2.68 -7.94
C ASN A 18 -18.97 1.23 -8.38
N VAL A 19 -19.86 0.29 -7.99
CA VAL A 19 -19.78 -1.13 -8.35
C VAL A 19 -20.74 -1.40 -9.51
N ASP A 20 -20.31 -2.25 -10.45
CA ASP A 20 -21.13 -2.66 -11.58
C ASP A 20 -22.43 -3.33 -11.10
N ARG A 21 -23.56 -2.84 -11.59
CA ARG A 21 -24.90 -3.33 -11.26
C ARG A 21 -25.10 -4.79 -11.65
N ASP A 22 -24.58 -5.19 -12.81
CA ASP A 22 -24.71 -6.58 -13.29
C ASP A 22 -23.91 -7.56 -12.45
N LEU A 23 -22.78 -7.10 -11.88
CA LEU A 23 -22.01 -7.89 -10.94
C LEU A 23 -22.80 -8.13 -9.65
N LEU A 24 -23.48 -7.10 -9.14
CA LEU A 24 -24.32 -7.21 -7.95
C LEU A 24 -25.51 -8.16 -8.13
N LEU A 25 -26.14 -8.15 -9.30
CA LEU A 25 -27.20 -9.07 -9.62
C LEU A 25 -26.70 -10.52 -9.63
N ARG A 26 -25.57 -10.80 -10.28
CA ARG A 26 -24.94 -12.13 -10.27
C ARG A 26 -24.55 -12.59 -8.87
N ASP A 27 -24.02 -11.70 -8.04
CA ASP A 27 -23.67 -12.02 -6.66
C ASP A 27 -24.92 -12.36 -5.83
N LEU A 28 -26.05 -11.68 -6.08
CA LEU A 28 -27.32 -12.01 -5.46
C LEU A 28 -27.85 -13.39 -5.91
N GLU A 29 -27.74 -13.70 -7.20
CA GLU A 29 -28.10 -15.02 -7.75
C GLU A 29 -27.30 -16.13 -7.06
N GLN A 30 -25.98 -15.99 -6.94
CA GLN A 30 -25.10 -16.94 -6.24
C GLN A 30 -25.42 -17.07 -4.75
N ALA A 31 -25.79 -15.95 -4.11
CA ALA A 31 -26.20 -15.96 -2.72
C ALA A 31 -27.49 -16.77 -2.51
N MET A 32 -28.47 -16.63 -3.42
CA MET A 32 -29.72 -17.37 -3.37
C MET A 32 -29.50 -18.87 -3.60
N ILE A 33 -28.66 -19.24 -4.57
CA ILE A 33 -28.26 -20.64 -4.81
C ILE A 33 -27.62 -21.23 -3.54
N SER A 34 -26.70 -20.51 -2.92
CA SER A 34 -26.04 -20.96 -1.68
C SER A 34 -27.02 -21.10 -0.52
N ALA A 35 -28.02 -20.23 -0.43
CA ALA A 35 -29.08 -20.33 0.57
C ALA A 35 -29.99 -21.55 0.35
N ALA A 36 -30.37 -21.83 -0.90
CA ALA A 36 -31.17 -22.99 -1.28
C ALA A 36 -30.40 -24.29 -0.94
N ARG A 37 -29.15 -24.39 -1.34
CA ARG A 37 -28.29 -25.55 -1.02
C ARG A 37 -28.22 -25.82 0.49
N ARG A 38 -28.10 -24.78 1.30
CA ARG A 38 -28.12 -24.93 2.75
C ARG A 38 -29.47 -25.41 3.28
N HIS A 39 -30.56 -24.85 2.73
CA HIS A 39 -31.90 -25.21 3.16
C HIS A 39 -32.24 -26.68 2.85
N PHE A 40 -31.90 -27.14 1.65
CA PHE A 40 -32.12 -28.50 1.20
C PHE A 40 -30.99 -29.47 1.57
N ASN A 41 -29.97 -28.99 2.28
CA ASN A 41 -28.78 -29.76 2.72
C ASN A 41 -28.08 -30.47 1.54
N SER A 42 -28.05 -29.83 0.37
CA SER A 42 -27.41 -30.36 -0.85
C SER A 42 -25.94 -29.96 -0.92
N LEU A 43 -25.11 -30.91 -1.36
CA LEU A 43 -23.71 -30.68 -1.68
C LEU A 43 -23.46 -30.44 -3.18
N ASP A 44 -24.48 -30.70 -4.01
CA ASP A 44 -24.39 -30.51 -5.46
C ASP A 44 -24.40 -29.02 -5.83
N THR A 45 -23.47 -28.62 -6.67
CA THR A 45 -23.31 -27.24 -7.13
C THR A 45 -24.26 -26.89 -8.29
N GLU A 46 -24.76 -27.89 -9.01
CA GLU A 46 -25.57 -27.73 -10.21
C GLU A 46 -27.08 -27.96 -9.97
N GLU A 47 -27.45 -28.44 -8.78
CA GLU A 47 -28.84 -28.75 -8.42
C GLU A 47 -29.73 -27.51 -8.38
N PHE A 48 -29.19 -26.32 -8.18
CA PHE A 48 -29.98 -25.09 -8.07
C PHE A 48 -29.51 -24.03 -9.03
N ALA A 49 -30.47 -23.35 -9.65
CA ALA A 49 -30.26 -22.18 -10.51
C ALA A 49 -31.10 -21.00 -10.01
N CYS A 50 -30.56 -19.79 -10.09
CA CYS A 50 -31.28 -18.58 -9.71
C CYS A 50 -31.08 -17.49 -10.77
N ARG A 51 -32.12 -16.72 -11.02
CA ARG A 51 -32.06 -15.52 -11.85
C ARG A 51 -32.78 -14.37 -11.18
N VAL A 52 -32.18 -13.20 -11.24
CA VAL A 52 -32.78 -11.93 -10.83
C VAL A 52 -33.10 -11.11 -12.06
N ASP A 53 -34.35 -10.74 -12.26
CA ASP A 53 -34.75 -9.85 -13.33
C ASP A 53 -34.19 -8.44 -13.07
N PRO A 54 -33.34 -7.89 -13.95
CA PRO A 54 -32.70 -6.60 -13.72
C PRO A 54 -33.66 -5.41 -13.74
N ALA A 55 -34.85 -5.55 -14.35
CA ALA A 55 -35.82 -4.48 -14.45
C ALA A 55 -36.80 -4.48 -13.27
N THR A 56 -37.25 -5.66 -12.85
CA THR A 56 -38.29 -5.81 -11.82
C THR A 56 -37.76 -6.18 -10.45
N GLY A 57 -36.54 -6.76 -10.37
CA GLY A 57 -35.99 -7.32 -9.16
C GLY A 57 -36.60 -8.64 -8.74
N GLN A 58 -37.41 -9.24 -9.60
CA GLN A 58 -38.05 -10.53 -9.34
C GLN A 58 -36.95 -11.62 -9.31
N ILE A 59 -36.93 -12.38 -8.22
CA ILE A 59 -36.00 -13.50 -8.03
C ILE A 59 -36.76 -14.78 -8.38
N THR A 60 -36.19 -15.56 -9.29
CA THR A 60 -36.71 -16.90 -9.62
C THR A 60 -35.64 -17.92 -9.31
N LEU A 61 -35.98 -18.93 -8.53
CA LEU A 61 -35.11 -20.01 -8.11
C LEU A 61 -35.66 -21.32 -8.67
N TRP A 62 -34.80 -22.15 -9.25
CA TRP A 62 -35.13 -23.46 -9.78
C TRP A 62 -34.30 -24.55 -9.09
N GLN A 63 -34.94 -25.71 -8.90
CA GLN A 63 -34.25 -26.96 -8.65
C GLN A 63 -34.10 -27.71 -9.97
N MET A 64 -32.90 -28.11 -10.30
CA MET A 64 -32.58 -28.87 -11.51
C MET A 64 -32.52 -30.35 -11.15
N HIS A 65 -33.16 -31.20 -11.94
CA HIS A 65 -33.16 -32.64 -11.76
C HIS A 65 -32.21 -33.32 -12.75
N GLU A 66 -31.77 -34.52 -12.43
CA GLU A 66 -30.88 -35.33 -13.28
C GLU A 66 -31.48 -35.68 -14.65
N ASP A 67 -32.77 -35.69 -14.76
CA ASP A 67 -33.52 -35.90 -16.04
C ASP A 67 -33.56 -34.67 -16.94
N GLY A 68 -32.94 -33.55 -16.51
CA GLY A 68 -32.94 -32.28 -17.24
C GLY A 68 -34.20 -31.44 -17.04
N SER A 69 -35.15 -31.87 -16.20
CA SER A 69 -36.29 -31.07 -15.81
C SER A 69 -35.92 -30.03 -14.76
N SER A 70 -36.67 -28.94 -14.69
CA SER A 70 -36.49 -27.91 -13.67
C SER A 70 -37.80 -27.56 -13.00
N GLU A 71 -37.79 -27.44 -11.68
CA GLU A 71 -38.96 -27.02 -10.90
C GLU A 71 -38.70 -25.67 -10.23
N VAL A 72 -39.67 -24.76 -10.30
CA VAL A 72 -39.59 -23.45 -9.64
C VAL A 72 -39.85 -23.62 -8.15
N ILE A 73 -38.88 -23.21 -7.33
CA ILE A 73 -39.01 -23.21 -5.88
C ILE A 73 -39.63 -21.89 -5.43
N PRO A 74 -40.79 -21.91 -4.75
CA PRO A 74 -41.35 -20.70 -4.16
C PRO A 74 -40.39 -20.16 -3.08
N LEU A 75 -40.02 -18.90 -3.19
CA LEU A 75 -39.10 -18.28 -2.20
C LEU A 75 -39.64 -18.32 -0.75
N GLU A 76 -40.96 -18.38 -0.62
CA GLU A 76 -41.68 -18.48 0.65
C GLU A 76 -41.38 -19.82 1.36
N SER A 77 -41.15 -20.90 0.59
CA SER A 77 -40.81 -22.22 1.13
C SER A 77 -39.49 -22.25 1.87
N LEU A 78 -38.58 -21.35 1.52
CA LEU A 78 -37.27 -21.18 2.16
C LEU A 78 -37.35 -20.40 3.48
N GLY A 79 -38.49 -19.83 3.86
CA GLY A 79 -38.73 -19.12 5.12
C GLY A 79 -37.96 -17.79 5.20
N ARG A 80 -37.54 -17.39 6.43
CA ARG A 80 -36.79 -16.15 6.66
C ARG A 80 -35.28 -16.29 6.41
N ILE A 81 -34.78 -17.51 6.35
CA ILE A 81 -33.34 -17.83 6.23
C ILE A 81 -32.72 -17.28 4.93
N PRO A 82 -33.39 -17.38 3.74
CA PRO A 82 -32.81 -16.91 2.50
C PRO A 82 -32.54 -15.41 2.45
N ALA A 83 -33.47 -14.61 2.96
CA ALA A 83 -33.31 -13.15 2.95
C ALA A 83 -32.13 -12.68 3.82
N GLN A 84 -31.95 -13.30 4.98
CA GLN A 84 -30.81 -13.02 5.87
C GLN A 84 -29.51 -13.53 5.28
N THR A 85 -29.50 -14.74 4.71
CA THR A 85 -28.33 -15.34 4.07
C THR A 85 -27.93 -14.55 2.82
N ALA A 86 -28.88 -14.18 1.97
CA ALA A 86 -28.62 -13.34 0.82
C ALA A 86 -28.00 -12.00 1.21
N LYS A 87 -28.57 -11.32 2.22
CA LYS A 87 -28.01 -10.08 2.75
C LYS A 87 -26.58 -10.27 3.27
N GLN A 88 -26.34 -11.34 4.02
CA GLN A 88 -25.01 -11.62 4.60
C GLN A 88 -23.96 -11.98 3.53
N VAL A 89 -24.35 -12.78 2.52
CA VAL A 89 -23.47 -13.12 1.38
C VAL A 89 -23.18 -11.89 0.54
N MET A 90 -24.18 -11.03 0.28
CA MET A 90 -23.94 -9.76 -0.40
C MET A 90 -22.98 -8.85 0.36
N ILE A 91 -23.17 -8.68 1.66
CA ILE A 91 -22.23 -7.89 2.49
C ILE A 91 -20.82 -8.49 2.40
N GLN A 92 -20.68 -9.82 2.43
CA GLN A 92 -19.38 -10.47 2.30
C GLN A 92 -18.76 -10.25 0.92
N ARG A 93 -19.52 -10.41 -0.16
CA ARG A 93 -19.05 -10.16 -1.53
C ARG A 93 -18.63 -8.71 -1.74
N PHE A 94 -19.37 -7.77 -1.13
CA PHE A 94 -18.94 -6.37 -1.12
C PHE A 94 -17.58 -6.16 -0.50
N ARG A 95 -17.38 -6.73 0.67
CA ARG A 95 -16.08 -6.64 1.37
C ARG A 95 -14.97 -7.26 0.54
N ASP A 96 -15.24 -8.39 -0.13
CA ASP A 96 -14.26 -9.07 -0.96
C ASP A 96 -13.90 -8.23 -2.21
N ASN A 97 -14.89 -7.63 -2.87
CA ASN A 97 -14.67 -6.75 -4.02
C ASN A 97 -13.96 -5.45 -3.62
N GLU A 98 -14.33 -4.84 -2.49
CA GLU A 98 -13.66 -3.65 -1.94
C GLU A 98 -12.19 -3.96 -1.61
N ARG A 99 -11.93 -5.13 -1.01
CA ARG A 99 -10.57 -5.63 -0.74
C ARG A 99 -9.77 -5.81 -2.03
N ALA A 100 -10.33 -6.51 -3.01
CA ALA A 100 -9.67 -6.71 -4.30
C ALA A 100 -9.34 -5.38 -4.98
N GLY A 101 -10.26 -4.41 -4.93
CA GLY A 101 -10.06 -3.07 -5.45
C GLY A 101 -8.93 -2.32 -4.75
N ILE A 102 -8.88 -2.36 -3.41
CA ILE A 102 -7.82 -1.74 -2.62
C ILE A 102 -6.47 -2.42 -2.89
N LEU A 103 -6.45 -3.75 -2.95
CA LEU A 103 -5.24 -4.52 -3.22
C LEU A 103 -4.65 -4.18 -4.60
N ASP A 104 -5.47 -4.11 -5.64
CA ASP A 104 -5.04 -3.76 -7.00
C ASP A 104 -4.58 -2.30 -7.10
N GLU A 105 -5.34 -1.36 -6.52
CA GLU A 105 -5.02 0.07 -6.55
C GLU A 105 -3.72 0.37 -5.82
N PHE A 106 -3.62 -0.04 -4.56
CA PHE A 106 -2.45 0.26 -3.73
C PHE A 106 -1.26 -0.65 -4.03
N GLY A 107 -1.49 -1.87 -4.54
CA GLY A 107 -0.44 -2.78 -4.97
C GLY A 107 0.43 -2.18 -6.09
N LYS A 108 -0.19 -1.44 -7.02
CA LYS A 108 0.51 -0.72 -8.09
C LYS A 108 1.29 0.50 -7.59
N ARG A 109 0.95 1.00 -6.40
CA ARG A 109 1.56 2.19 -5.79
C ARG A 109 2.66 1.85 -4.77
N VAL A 110 3.05 0.59 -4.65
CA VAL A 110 4.18 0.20 -3.80
C VAL A 110 5.44 0.93 -4.23
N GLY A 111 6.13 1.55 -3.27
CA GLY A 111 7.27 2.42 -3.51
C GLY A 111 6.93 3.88 -3.80
N GLU A 112 5.65 4.26 -3.90
CA GLU A 112 5.25 5.67 -4.03
C GLU A 112 5.17 6.35 -2.66
N VAL A 113 5.45 7.66 -2.65
CA VAL A 113 5.15 8.50 -1.48
C VAL A 113 3.70 8.92 -1.53
N VAL A 114 3.02 8.67 -0.43
CA VAL A 114 1.65 9.11 -0.20
C VAL A 114 1.58 10.07 0.98
N THR A 115 0.56 10.90 0.97
CA THR A 115 0.24 11.77 2.09
C THR A 115 -1.10 11.34 2.66
N GLY A 116 -1.11 11.07 3.96
CA GLY A 116 -2.32 10.72 4.69
C GLY A 116 -2.48 11.56 5.94
N THR A 117 -3.48 11.22 6.73
CA THR A 117 -3.78 11.87 8.01
C THR A 117 -3.62 10.85 9.14
N ALA A 118 -2.87 11.20 10.17
CA ALA A 118 -2.71 10.36 11.36
C ALA A 118 -4.07 10.20 12.06
N HIS A 119 -4.48 8.96 12.28
CA HIS A 119 -5.78 8.67 12.86
C HIS A 119 -5.66 8.24 14.33
N ARG A 120 -4.90 7.17 14.59
CA ARG A 120 -4.72 6.61 15.94
C ARG A 120 -3.48 5.74 16.01
N TYR A 121 -3.06 5.41 17.23
CA TYR A 121 -2.08 4.36 17.47
C TYR A 121 -2.77 3.07 17.91
N GLU A 122 -2.38 1.96 17.30
CA GLU A 122 -2.81 0.60 17.66
C GLU A 122 -1.60 -0.29 17.89
N GLY A 123 -1.41 -0.79 19.11
CA GLY A 123 -0.29 -1.69 19.43
C GLY A 123 1.09 -1.13 19.09
N GLY A 124 1.27 0.20 19.16
CA GLY A 124 2.52 0.88 18.77
C GLY A 124 2.64 1.18 17.28
N SER A 125 1.73 0.71 16.45
CA SER A 125 1.64 1.08 15.02
C SER A 125 0.82 2.36 14.87
N LEU A 126 1.27 3.29 14.02
CA LEU A 126 0.48 4.44 13.63
C LEU A 126 -0.46 4.04 12.48
N VAL A 127 -1.75 4.29 12.66
CA VAL A 127 -2.76 4.15 11.61
C VAL A 127 -2.92 5.49 10.91
N VAL A 128 -2.74 5.49 9.60
CA VAL A 128 -2.80 6.67 8.74
C VAL A 128 -3.92 6.49 7.72
N GLN A 129 -4.83 7.44 7.64
CA GLN A 129 -5.88 7.46 6.62
C GLN A 129 -5.29 7.98 5.31
N ILE A 130 -5.34 7.15 4.28
CA ILE A 130 -4.90 7.47 2.92
C ILE A 130 -6.09 7.31 2.00
N ASP A 131 -6.59 8.40 1.45
CA ASP A 131 -7.81 8.40 0.63
C ASP A 131 -8.95 7.64 1.33
N ARG A 132 -9.42 6.52 0.76
CA ARG A 132 -10.47 5.68 1.32
C ARG A 132 -9.96 4.48 2.14
N ALA A 133 -8.65 4.31 2.26
CA ALA A 133 -8.05 3.15 2.92
C ALA A 133 -7.24 3.54 4.16
N GLU A 134 -7.13 2.62 5.11
CA GLU A 134 -6.24 2.75 6.25
C GLU A 134 -4.90 2.08 5.95
N GLY A 135 -3.81 2.83 6.11
CA GLY A 135 -2.45 2.31 6.11
C GLY A 135 -1.91 2.16 7.52
N PHE A 136 -1.00 1.22 7.71
CA PHE A 136 -0.39 0.89 8.99
C PHE A 136 1.12 1.11 8.92
N MET A 137 1.64 1.92 9.82
CA MET A 137 3.07 2.14 9.99
C MET A 137 3.53 1.48 11.29
N PRO A 138 4.08 0.24 11.23
CA PRO A 138 4.61 -0.45 12.41
C PRO A 138 5.74 0.35 13.05
N ARG A 139 6.02 0.10 14.32
CA ARG A 139 7.08 0.79 15.05
C ARG A 139 8.46 0.68 14.39
N SER A 140 8.75 -0.45 13.74
CA SER A 140 9.97 -0.67 12.98
C SER A 140 10.10 0.18 11.71
N GLU A 141 8.99 0.70 11.22
CA GLU A 141 8.91 1.53 10.01
C GLU A 141 8.75 3.03 10.32
N GLN A 142 8.64 3.39 11.60
CA GLN A 142 8.61 4.76 12.08
C GLN A 142 10.04 5.30 12.25
N ILE A 143 10.18 6.62 12.19
CA ILE A 143 11.42 7.29 12.58
C ILE A 143 11.43 7.39 14.11
N PRO A 144 12.49 6.92 14.80
CA PRO A 144 12.59 7.05 16.24
C PRO A 144 12.49 8.51 16.71
N GLY A 145 11.65 8.76 17.70
CA GLY A 145 11.43 10.10 18.24
C GLY A 145 10.34 10.92 17.57
N GLU A 146 9.84 10.52 16.38
CA GLU A 146 8.68 11.16 15.79
C GLU A 146 7.38 10.80 16.55
N GLN A 147 6.54 11.81 16.75
CA GLN A 147 5.22 11.65 17.34
C GLN A 147 4.20 12.38 16.49
N PHE A 148 3.12 11.70 16.14
CA PHE A 148 2.02 12.27 15.38
C PHE A 148 0.76 12.32 16.25
N HIS A 149 0.05 13.43 16.19
CA HIS A 149 -1.25 13.58 16.83
C HIS A 149 -2.35 13.27 15.81
N GLN A 150 -3.53 12.96 16.33
CA GLN A 150 -4.69 12.77 15.47
C GLN A 150 -4.96 14.03 14.64
N GLY A 151 -5.05 13.85 13.32
CA GLY A 151 -5.25 14.94 12.37
C GLY A 151 -3.97 15.46 11.71
N ASP A 152 -2.79 15.07 12.23
CA ASP A 152 -1.52 15.48 11.63
C ASP A 152 -1.35 14.89 10.24
N ARG A 153 -0.76 15.69 9.35
CA ARG A 153 -0.42 15.25 8.00
C ARG A 153 0.85 14.41 8.03
N VAL A 154 0.79 13.22 7.45
CA VAL A 154 1.90 12.26 7.42
C VAL A 154 2.26 11.94 5.98
N ARG A 155 3.49 12.23 5.57
CA ARG A 155 4.07 11.75 4.32
C ARG A 155 4.83 10.45 4.59
N CYS A 156 4.61 9.44 3.79
CA CYS A 156 5.25 8.14 3.96
C CYS A 156 5.30 7.38 2.63
N VAL A 157 6.14 6.37 2.53
CA VAL A 157 6.19 5.47 1.37
C VAL A 157 5.31 4.25 1.62
N ILE A 158 4.60 3.78 0.60
CA ILE A 158 3.94 2.48 0.64
C ILE A 158 5.02 1.40 0.51
N ARG A 159 5.22 0.64 1.58
CA ARG A 159 6.26 -0.39 1.65
C ARG A 159 5.80 -1.72 1.09
N ASP A 160 4.58 -2.10 1.44
CA ASP A 160 4.00 -3.38 1.09
C ASP A 160 2.47 -3.30 1.13
N VAL A 161 1.82 -4.10 0.31
CA VAL A 161 0.35 -4.24 0.30
C VAL A 161 0.02 -5.72 0.25
N ARG A 162 -0.60 -6.23 1.30
CA ARG A 162 -0.90 -7.65 1.42
C ARG A 162 -2.25 -7.92 2.06
N GLU A 163 -2.78 -9.09 1.80
CA GLU A 163 -3.95 -9.60 2.50
C GLU A 163 -3.56 -10.09 3.90
N ASP A 164 -4.30 -9.66 4.90
CA ASP A 164 -4.18 -10.09 6.29
C ASP A 164 -5.56 -10.53 6.80
N GLY A 165 -5.82 -11.83 6.70
CA GLY A 165 -7.13 -12.41 6.98
C GLY A 165 -8.22 -11.81 6.10
N ASN A 166 -9.13 -11.08 6.71
CA ASN A 166 -10.30 -10.48 6.04
C ASN A 166 -10.11 -8.98 5.69
N ARG A 167 -8.88 -8.46 5.70
CA ARG A 167 -8.54 -7.06 5.43
C ARG A 167 -7.32 -6.95 4.52
N VAL A 168 -7.21 -5.84 3.81
CA VAL A 168 -5.97 -5.45 3.12
C VAL A 168 -5.14 -4.63 4.07
N LYS A 169 -3.89 -5.01 4.24
CA LYS A 169 -2.91 -4.30 5.05
C LYS A 169 -1.94 -3.55 4.16
N ILE A 170 -2.07 -2.23 4.15
CA ILE A 170 -1.14 -1.33 3.48
C ILE A 170 -0.07 -0.95 4.50
N VAL A 171 1.15 -1.42 4.29
CA VAL A 171 2.28 -1.13 5.17
C VAL A 171 2.97 0.14 4.70
N LEU A 172 3.06 1.10 5.61
CA LEU A 172 3.67 2.40 5.38
C LEU A 172 5.01 2.49 6.09
N SER A 173 5.92 3.27 5.53
CA SER A 173 7.23 3.51 6.13
C SER A 173 7.70 4.95 5.98
N ARG A 174 8.34 5.44 7.05
CA ARG A 174 9.20 6.63 7.05
C ARG A 174 10.64 6.27 7.38
N GLY A 175 10.85 5.10 8.05
CA GLY A 175 12.17 4.57 8.41
C GLY A 175 12.93 3.94 7.26
N HIS A 176 12.26 3.47 6.19
CA HIS A 176 12.91 2.78 5.08
C HIS A 176 13.72 3.73 4.18
N PRO A 177 14.88 3.30 3.65
CA PRO A 177 15.70 4.11 2.72
C PRO A 177 14.96 4.61 1.49
N ASP A 178 13.98 3.86 0.98
CA ASP A 178 13.18 4.26 -0.18
C ASP A 178 12.43 5.57 0.06
N PHE A 179 12.01 5.85 1.31
CA PHE A 179 11.38 7.14 1.62
C PHE A 179 12.34 8.30 1.32
N ILE A 180 13.60 8.19 1.71
CA ILE A 180 14.62 9.21 1.39
C ILE A 180 14.83 9.31 -0.12
N ARG A 181 14.91 8.18 -0.85
CA ARG A 181 15.06 8.19 -2.31
C ARG A 181 13.95 9.02 -2.97
N ARG A 182 12.71 8.79 -2.56
CA ARG A 182 11.55 9.53 -3.09
C ARG A 182 11.55 11.00 -2.68
N LEU A 183 12.04 11.34 -1.49
CA LEU A 183 12.21 12.75 -1.11
C LEU A 183 13.26 13.43 -1.99
N PHE A 184 14.37 12.77 -2.32
CA PHE A 184 15.34 13.31 -3.29
C PHE A 184 14.74 13.47 -4.68
N GLU A 185 13.97 12.52 -5.18
CA GLU A 185 13.27 12.64 -6.47
C GLU A 185 12.29 13.82 -6.49
N ALA A 186 11.64 14.11 -5.36
CA ALA A 186 10.70 15.22 -5.25
C ALA A 186 11.39 16.60 -5.17
N GLU A 187 12.56 16.69 -4.49
CA GLU A 187 13.25 17.95 -4.22
C GLU A 187 14.35 18.27 -5.25
N VAL A 188 14.85 17.26 -5.96
CA VAL A 188 15.99 17.38 -6.88
C VAL A 188 15.56 16.92 -8.27
N PRO A 189 15.20 17.86 -9.19
CA PRO A 189 14.76 17.54 -10.54
C PRO A 189 15.75 16.64 -11.29
N GLU A 190 17.04 16.85 -11.10
CA GLU A 190 18.10 16.09 -11.76
C GLU A 190 18.11 14.62 -11.33
N VAL A 191 17.58 14.29 -10.12
CA VAL A 191 17.37 12.92 -9.66
C VAL A 191 16.11 12.34 -10.29
N ALA A 192 15.03 13.11 -10.37
CA ALA A 192 13.78 12.69 -11.00
C ALA A 192 13.98 12.41 -12.51
N GLU A 193 14.83 13.18 -13.18
CA GLU A 193 15.19 13.03 -14.59
C GLU A 193 16.28 11.99 -14.84
N HIS A 194 16.72 11.27 -13.78
CA HIS A 194 17.79 10.28 -13.83
C HIS A 194 19.16 10.78 -14.33
N VAL A 195 19.40 12.10 -14.28
CA VAL A 195 20.71 12.69 -14.55
C VAL A 195 21.66 12.43 -13.38
N ILE A 196 21.12 12.45 -12.15
CA ILE A 196 21.84 12.10 -10.92
C ILE A 196 21.27 10.79 -10.37
N GLU A 197 22.15 9.85 -10.06
CA GLU A 197 21.81 8.57 -9.47
C GLU A 197 22.22 8.52 -7.99
N LEU A 198 21.33 8.02 -7.14
CA LEU A 198 21.62 7.68 -5.76
C LEU A 198 22.23 6.26 -5.73
N LYS A 199 23.54 6.16 -5.78
CA LYS A 199 24.29 4.89 -5.95
C LYS A 199 24.27 4.03 -4.68
N ALA A 200 24.42 4.65 -3.51
CA ALA A 200 24.42 3.95 -2.23
C ALA A 200 23.85 4.83 -1.13
N MET A 201 23.29 4.18 -0.12
CA MET A 201 22.77 4.86 1.05
C MET A 201 23.01 4.02 2.30
N ALA A 202 23.46 4.68 3.37
CA ALA A 202 23.55 4.11 4.70
C ALA A 202 22.74 5.01 5.64
N ARG A 203 21.70 4.44 6.27
CA ARG A 203 20.75 5.18 7.09
C ARG A 203 20.63 4.64 8.50
N GLU A 204 20.71 5.53 9.45
CA GLU A 204 20.24 5.35 10.80
C GLU A 204 19.09 6.33 11.02
N ALA A 205 17.85 5.80 10.86
CA ALA A 205 16.65 6.62 10.82
C ALA A 205 16.48 7.49 12.07
N GLY A 206 16.18 8.76 11.87
CA GLY A 206 16.03 9.76 12.93
C GLY A 206 17.36 10.32 13.45
N PHE A 207 18.49 9.79 13.02
CA PHE A 207 19.79 10.24 13.45
C PHE A 207 20.62 10.81 12.29
N ARG A 208 21.02 9.95 11.35
CA ARG A 208 21.90 10.35 10.25
C ARG A 208 21.79 9.42 9.05
N THR A 209 21.85 10.01 7.86
CA THR A 209 21.92 9.29 6.58
C THR A 209 23.08 9.81 5.74
N LYS A 210 23.84 8.89 5.15
CA LYS A 210 24.82 9.21 4.10
C LYS A 210 24.30 8.69 2.77
N VAL A 211 24.29 9.56 1.76
CA VAL A 211 23.81 9.27 0.41
C VAL A 211 24.93 9.50 -0.59
N ALA A 212 25.36 8.45 -1.24
CA ALA A 212 26.38 8.53 -2.30
C ALA A 212 25.72 8.79 -3.65
N VAL A 213 26.11 9.87 -4.30
CA VAL A 213 25.50 10.35 -5.56
C VAL A 213 26.53 10.41 -6.69
N ALA A 214 26.08 10.08 -7.89
CA ALA A 214 26.86 10.21 -9.12
C ALA A 214 26.02 10.90 -10.20
N SER A 215 26.65 11.69 -11.05
CA SER A 215 26.02 12.23 -12.24
C SER A 215 26.42 11.42 -13.47
N ILE A 216 25.46 11.18 -14.36
CA ILE A 216 25.71 10.59 -15.70
C ILE A 216 26.34 11.66 -16.62
N ASP A 217 25.91 12.93 -16.46
CA ASP A 217 26.50 14.05 -17.19
C ASP A 217 27.68 14.65 -16.40
N SER A 218 28.86 14.61 -16.99
CA SER A 218 30.10 15.15 -16.40
C SER A 218 30.05 16.68 -16.14
N LYS A 219 29.13 17.39 -16.77
CA LYS A 219 28.93 18.84 -16.58
C LYS A 219 28.09 19.17 -15.34
N VAL A 220 27.39 18.18 -14.77
CA VAL A 220 26.51 18.36 -13.62
C VAL A 220 27.24 17.95 -12.33
N ASP A 221 27.39 18.88 -11.40
CA ASP A 221 27.88 18.55 -10.07
C ASP A 221 26.79 17.88 -9.23
N ALA A 222 26.87 16.55 -9.09
CA ALA A 222 25.89 15.75 -8.40
C ALA A 222 25.69 16.18 -6.93
N VAL A 223 26.77 16.52 -6.23
CA VAL A 223 26.69 16.97 -4.82
C VAL A 223 26.03 18.33 -4.72
N GLY A 224 26.51 19.30 -5.53
CA GLY A 224 25.96 20.65 -5.53
C GLY A 224 24.48 20.69 -5.90
N ALA A 225 24.05 19.90 -6.87
CA ALA A 225 22.63 19.82 -7.28
C ALA A 225 21.75 19.22 -6.17
N CYS A 226 22.19 18.18 -5.48
CA CYS A 226 21.45 17.59 -4.36
C CYS A 226 21.37 18.53 -3.15
N VAL A 227 22.43 19.29 -2.87
CA VAL A 227 22.46 20.28 -1.77
C VAL A 227 21.56 21.47 -2.09
N GLY A 228 21.62 21.94 -3.34
CA GLY A 228 20.86 23.09 -3.80
C GLY A 228 21.45 24.43 -3.34
N VAL A 229 20.89 25.54 -3.84
CA VAL A 229 21.35 26.89 -3.51
C VAL A 229 21.25 27.13 -2.01
N ARG A 230 22.38 27.44 -1.36
CA ARG A 230 22.48 27.65 0.08
C ARG A 230 21.91 26.50 0.92
N GLY A 231 21.93 25.29 0.39
CA GLY A 231 21.40 24.10 1.08
C GLY A 231 19.87 24.00 1.13
N SER A 232 19.16 24.70 0.26
CA SER A 232 17.69 24.73 0.33
C SER A 232 17.05 23.38 0.11
N ARG A 233 17.50 22.61 -0.89
CA ARG A 233 16.93 21.30 -1.21
C ARG A 233 17.16 20.28 -0.10
N ILE A 234 18.39 20.17 0.38
CA ILE A 234 18.70 19.25 1.46
C ILE A 234 18.00 19.62 2.76
N ARG A 235 17.81 20.90 3.04
CA ARG A 235 17.09 21.37 4.23
C ARG A 235 15.63 20.93 4.21
N ASN A 236 14.94 21.03 3.09
CA ASN A 236 13.56 20.55 2.96
C ASN A 236 13.43 19.05 3.30
N ILE A 237 14.42 18.25 2.86
CA ILE A 237 14.45 16.81 3.17
C ILE A 237 14.72 16.59 4.68
N VAL A 238 15.68 17.30 5.24
CA VAL A 238 16.01 17.24 6.68
C VAL A 238 14.80 17.63 7.54
N ASP A 239 14.11 18.69 7.18
CA ASP A 239 12.92 19.18 7.89
C ASP A 239 11.78 18.15 7.81
N GLU A 240 11.55 17.53 6.63
CA GLU A 240 10.57 16.45 6.49
C GLU A 240 10.88 15.23 7.37
N LEU A 241 12.16 14.95 7.61
CA LEU A 241 12.63 13.82 8.41
C LEU A 241 12.81 14.16 9.90
N GLY A 242 12.26 15.28 10.36
CA GLY A 242 12.32 15.70 11.76
C GLY A 242 13.73 16.04 12.26
N GLY A 243 14.61 16.47 11.37
CA GLY A 243 15.98 16.88 11.71
C GLY A 243 17.04 15.79 11.53
N GLU A 244 16.72 14.66 10.92
CA GLU A 244 17.68 13.62 10.53
C GLU A 244 18.79 14.23 9.66
N LYS A 245 20.04 14.10 10.09
CA LYS A 245 21.19 14.68 9.35
C LYS A 245 21.43 13.91 8.06
N ILE A 246 21.57 14.64 6.95
CA ILE A 246 21.85 14.04 5.64
C ILE A 246 23.15 14.54 5.10
N ASP A 247 24.09 13.64 4.85
CA ASP A 247 25.39 13.92 4.23
C ASP A 247 25.36 13.41 2.77
N ILE A 248 25.64 14.29 1.83
CA ILE A 248 25.80 13.93 0.43
C ILE A 248 27.26 13.60 0.17
N VAL A 249 27.49 12.40 -0.33
CA VAL A 249 28.82 11.84 -0.61
C VAL A 249 29.00 11.71 -2.12
N ARG A 250 30.14 12.13 -2.64
CA ARG A 250 30.48 11.88 -4.05
C ARG A 250 30.80 10.42 -4.24
N TRP A 251 30.05 9.75 -5.11
CA TRP A 251 30.33 8.36 -5.48
C TRP A 251 31.68 8.22 -6.18
N ASN A 252 32.34 7.11 -5.96
CA ASN A 252 33.51 6.67 -6.71
C ASN A 252 33.51 5.16 -6.83
N GLU A 253 33.95 4.64 -7.97
CA GLU A 253 34.06 3.19 -8.20
C GLU A 253 35.12 2.54 -7.30
N SER A 254 36.16 3.30 -6.92
CA SER A 254 37.12 2.85 -5.92
C SER A 254 36.50 2.91 -4.51
N SER A 255 36.35 1.76 -3.87
CA SER A 255 35.84 1.66 -2.51
C SER A 255 36.72 2.45 -1.52
N GLN A 256 38.01 2.52 -1.73
CA GLN A 256 38.94 3.29 -0.91
C GLN A 256 38.61 4.79 -0.96
N ILE A 257 38.42 5.32 -2.17
CA ILE A 257 38.06 6.74 -2.36
C ILE A 257 36.65 7.02 -1.83
N LEU A 258 35.70 6.12 -2.07
CA LEU A 258 34.33 6.27 -1.56
C LEU A 258 34.29 6.32 -0.03
N ILE A 259 35.05 5.45 0.66
CA ILE A 259 35.15 5.45 2.10
C ILE A 259 35.76 6.77 2.59
N GLY A 260 36.83 7.23 1.95
CA GLY A 260 37.46 8.53 2.29
C GLY A 260 36.45 9.70 2.10
N ASN A 261 35.69 9.69 1.02
CA ASN A 261 34.65 10.69 0.80
C ASN A 261 33.53 10.62 1.85
N ALA A 262 33.15 9.43 2.29
CA ALA A 262 32.09 9.22 3.27
C ALA A 262 32.52 9.62 4.69
N LEU A 263 33.80 9.64 4.98
CA LEU A 263 34.34 9.98 6.30
C LEU A 263 34.61 11.49 6.47
N LYS A 264 34.52 12.28 5.41
CA LYS A 264 34.66 13.74 5.53
C LYS A 264 33.72 14.29 6.61
N PRO A 265 34.18 15.25 7.45
CA PRO A 265 35.40 16.07 7.34
C PRO A 265 36.67 15.43 7.85
N ALA A 266 36.65 14.20 8.41
CA ALA A 266 37.89 13.58 8.91
C ALA A 266 38.95 13.48 7.79
N GLU A 267 40.20 13.79 8.13
CA GLU A 267 41.35 13.61 7.24
C GLU A 267 41.81 12.16 7.25
N VAL A 268 41.46 11.45 6.16
CA VAL A 268 41.84 10.04 6.00
C VAL A 268 43.20 9.95 5.35
N GLU A 269 44.16 9.34 6.05
CA GLU A 269 45.53 9.13 5.56
C GLU A 269 45.65 7.86 4.73
N GLU A 270 45.02 6.76 5.19
CA GLU A 270 45.08 5.47 4.52
C GLU A 270 43.77 4.69 4.66
N VAL A 271 43.39 3.98 3.62
CA VAL A 271 42.29 3.00 3.63
C VAL A 271 42.79 1.67 3.09
N SER A 272 42.86 0.67 3.95
CA SER A 272 43.24 -0.69 3.63
C SER A 272 42.00 -1.57 3.62
N LEU A 273 41.76 -2.30 2.50
CA LEU A 273 40.58 -3.15 2.32
C LEU A 273 40.96 -4.63 2.39
N CYS A 274 40.19 -5.38 3.18
CA CYS A 274 40.21 -6.83 3.19
C CYS A 274 38.88 -7.35 2.70
N PHE A 275 38.81 -7.68 1.40
CA PHE A 275 37.56 -8.12 0.76
C PHE A 275 37.08 -9.48 1.28
N GLU A 276 38.00 -10.37 1.63
CA GLU A 276 37.69 -11.71 2.17
C GLU A 276 36.94 -11.64 3.51
N LEU A 277 37.26 -10.65 4.33
CA LEU A 277 36.62 -10.44 5.63
C LEU A 277 35.53 -9.36 5.61
N GLY A 278 35.31 -8.70 4.49
CA GLY A 278 34.37 -7.57 4.38
C GLY A 278 34.76 -6.41 5.32
N ARG A 279 36.07 -6.17 5.55
CA ARG A 279 36.58 -5.17 6.49
C ARG A 279 37.40 -4.11 5.80
N ALA A 280 37.29 -2.89 6.31
CA ALA A 280 38.14 -1.77 5.97
C ALA A 280 38.87 -1.29 7.26
N THR A 281 40.17 -1.11 7.14
CA THR A 281 40.99 -0.44 8.18
C THR A 281 41.30 0.95 7.69
N ILE A 282 40.98 1.96 8.50
CA ILE A 282 41.13 3.36 8.13
C ILE A 282 42.02 4.05 9.15
N ILE A 283 43.04 4.73 8.64
CA ILE A 283 43.93 5.57 9.44
C ILE A 283 43.48 7.01 9.22
N VAL A 284 43.12 7.66 10.30
CA VAL A 284 42.73 9.08 10.31
C VAL A 284 43.74 9.88 11.11
N ARG A 285 43.97 11.14 10.73
CA ARG A 285 44.80 12.04 11.48
C ARG A 285 44.09 12.44 12.76
N GLU A 286 44.80 12.41 13.88
CA GLU A 286 44.32 12.91 15.16
C GLU A 286 44.46 14.44 15.14
N ASP A 287 43.35 15.18 15.30
CA ASP A 287 43.33 16.65 15.40
C ASP A 287 43.63 17.11 16.83
#